data_29bf181274291d189ae826dd7929d63b
#
_entry.id   29bf181274291d189ae826dd7929d63b
#
_cell.length_a   1.000
_cell.length_b   1.000
_cell.length_c   1.000
_cell.angle_alpha   90.00
_cell.angle_beta   90.00
_cell.angle_gamma   90.00
#
_symmetry.space_group_name_H-M   'P 1'
#
loop_
_entity.id
_entity.type
_entity.pdbx_description
1 polymer ?
#
loop_
_entity_poly.entity_id
_entity_poly.type
_entity_poly.pdbx_seq_one_letter_code
_entity_poly.pdbx_strand_id
1 'polypeptide(L)'
;ENFLSKKQKIQAVKNVSLDIKKKSFLGLVGESGSGKTTLGKAILGANKISAGKVIFHDDNVDYDLANINKKELKEYRKKAQLIFQDPYAALSPRMTVRDIIAEPLEVMKITKSREETDERVRDIASKCRLNLEHLRRYPHAFSGGQRQRISIARSLVSYPKFIVADESVAALDVSIQADILNLLKSLQKELDLTYLFISHDLSVVAHTCDEVAVMYLGHIVEQAPSRELFTNPRHPYTKALLSSIPSIDPDDQKKAIELKGEIPSAMNPPSGCVFRTRCPNPTHDCKEGNIEMGLIEVSPGHWVDQCCINCG
;
A
#
# COMPACT_ATOMS: atom_id res chain seq x y z
N GLU A 1 34.58 -25.96 12.75
CA GLU A 1 33.20 -25.95 12.24
C GLU A 1 32.86 -24.54 11.77
N ASN A 2 32.75 -24.38 10.43
CA ASN A 2 32.68 -23.09 9.75
C ASN A 2 31.33 -22.39 9.96
N PHE A 3 31.26 -21.40 10.82
CA PHE A 3 30.15 -20.48 11.00
C PHE A 3 30.18 -19.29 10.00
N LEU A 4 30.42 -19.55 8.73
CA LEU A 4 30.28 -18.58 7.65
C LEU A 4 29.12 -18.99 6.74
N SER A 5 27.89 -19.02 7.27
CA SER A 5 26.72 -19.04 6.41
C SER A 5 26.64 -17.69 5.68
N LYS A 6 26.87 -17.69 4.36
CA LYS A 6 26.57 -16.52 3.51
C LYS A 6 25.15 -16.04 3.86
N LYS A 7 25.02 -14.82 4.38
CA LYS A 7 23.70 -14.17 4.57
C LYS A 7 23.00 -14.16 3.21
N GLN A 8 22.02 -15.04 3.04
CA GLN A 8 21.18 -15.04 1.85
C GLN A 8 20.36 -13.74 1.86
N LYS A 9 20.50 -12.95 0.79
CA LYS A 9 19.72 -11.71 0.62
C LYS A 9 18.40 -12.07 -0.04
N ILE A 10 17.29 -11.79 0.63
CA ILE A 10 15.95 -11.90 0.06
C ILE A 10 15.67 -10.65 -0.78
N GLN A 11 15.33 -10.82 -2.05
CA GLN A 11 14.80 -9.76 -2.89
C GLN A 11 13.28 -9.72 -2.76
N ALA A 12 12.78 -8.95 -1.79
CA ALA A 12 11.35 -8.83 -1.54
C ALA A 12 10.60 -8.00 -2.60
N VAL A 13 11.31 -7.15 -3.35
CA VAL A 13 10.80 -6.35 -4.49
C VAL A 13 11.82 -6.45 -5.60
N LYS A 14 11.40 -6.80 -6.81
CA LYS A 14 12.28 -7.01 -7.96
C LYS A 14 11.64 -6.49 -9.24
N ASN A 15 12.37 -5.62 -9.96
CA ASN A 15 11.97 -5.07 -11.26
C ASN A 15 10.53 -4.50 -11.27
N VAL A 16 10.19 -3.72 -10.23
CA VAL A 16 8.90 -3.04 -10.15
C VAL A 16 9.03 -1.67 -10.81
N SER A 17 8.21 -1.42 -11.82
CA SER A 17 7.96 -0.09 -12.40
C SER A 17 6.52 0.27 -12.10
N LEU A 18 6.30 1.40 -11.42
CA LEU A 18 4.99 1.81 -10.95
C LEU A 18 4.91 3.33 -10.90
N ASP A 19 3.92 3.89 -11.59
CA ASP A 19 3.62 5.31 -11.53
C ASP A 19 2.36 5.56 -10.70
N ILE A 20 2.45 6.47 -9.73
CA ILE A 20 1.33 6.86 -8.89
C ILE A 20 0.94 8.30 -9.24
N LYS A 21 -0.25 8.46 -9.82
CA LYS A 21 -0.75 9.77 -10.25
C LYS A 21 -1.07 10.66 -9.04
N LYS A 22 -0.77 11.95 -9.16
CA LYS A 22 -1.15 12.93 -8.10
C LYS A 22 -2.67 12.89 -7.87
N LYS A 23 -3.06 13.02 -6.60
CA LYS A 23 -4.46 13.07 -6.16
C LYS A 23 -5.28 11.83 -6.53
N SER A 24 -4.63 10.66 -6.63
CA SER A 24 -5.29 9.38 -6.91
C SER A 24 -5.12 8.39 -5.76
N PHE A 25 -5.98 7.38 -5.76
CA PHE A 25 -5.84 6.17 -4.97
C PHE A 25 -5.31 5.04 -5.86
N LEU A 26 -4.05 4.65 -5.68
CA LEU A 26 -3.52 3.42 -6.25
C LEU A 26 -3.65 2.28 -5.24
N GLY A 27 -4.41 1.25 -5.58
CA GLY A 27 -4.50 0.01 -4.81
C GLY A 27 -3.30 -0.90 -5.12
N LEU A 28 -2.67 -1.45 -4.10
CA LEU A 28 -1.65 -2.48 -4.24
C LEU A 28 -2.13 -3.77 -3.55
N VAL A 29 -2.43 -4.79 -4.34
CA VAL A 29 -3.04 -6.04 -3.86
C VAL A 29 -2.16 -7.26 -4.15
N GLY A 30 -2.41 -8.35 -3.47
CA GLY A 30 -1.70 -9.63 -3.62
C GLY A 30 -1.65 -10.41 -2.32
N GLU A 31 -1.25 -11.68 -2.39
CA GLU A 31 -1.14 -12.56 -1.22
C GLU A 31 -0.15 -12.03 -0.18
N SER A 32 -0.27 -12.52 1.08
CA SER A 32 0.70 -12.22 2.12
C SER A 32 2.11 -12.64 1.70
N GLY A 33 3.11 -11.81 2.01
CA GLY A 33 4.50 -12.07 1.60
C GLY A 33 4.83 -11.68 0.16
N SER A 34 3.90 -11.13 -0.64
CA SER A 34 4.18 -10.72 -2.03
C SER A 34 5.11 -9.50 -2.16
N GLY A 35 5.41 -8.78 -1.05
CA GLY A 35 6.34 -7.65 -1.05
C GLY A 35 5.69 -6.27 -0.91
N LYS A 36 4.37 -6.16 -0.80
CA LYS A 36 3.60 -4.89 -0.74
C LYS A 36 4.10 -3.92 0.32
N THR A 37 4.15 -4.37 1.57
CA THR A 37 4.66 -3.57 2.70
C THR A 37 6.12 -3.15 2.50
N THR A 38 6.94 -4.03 1.89
CA THR A 38 8.35 -3.71 1.60
C THR A 38 8.45 -2.62 0.55
N LEU A 39 7.63 -2.68 -0.50
CA LEU A 39 7.55 -1.64 -1.53
C LEU A 39 7.08 -0.32 -0.92
N GLY A 40 6.00 -0.32 -0.13
CA GLY A 40 5.52 0.88 0.57
C GLY A 40 6.59 1.51 1.47
N LYS A 41 7.32 0.70 2.24
CA LYS A 41 8.43 1.16 3.09
C LYS A 41 9.62 1.68 2.28
N ALA A 42 9.91 1.11 1.10
CA ALA A 42 10.96 1.60 0.21
C ALA A 42 10.59 2.97 -0.37
N ILE A 43 9.33 3.15 -0.80
CA ILE A 43 8.82 4.42 -1.28
C ILE A 43 8.87 5.50 -0.18
N LEU A 44 8.66 5.16 1.08
CA LEU A 44 8.78 6.10 2.21
C LEU A 44 10.23 6.36 2.66
N GLY A 45 11.22 5.78 1.98
CA GLY A 45 12.63 5.87 2.38
C GLY A 45 12.91 5.26 3.75
N ALA A 46 12.09 4.28 4.18
CA ALA A 46 12.31 3.52 5.41
C ALA A 46 13.23 2.30 5.15
N ASN A 47 13.16 1.73 3.95
CA ASN A 47 14.04 0.67 3.50
C ASN A 47 15.03 1.21 2.46
N LYS A 48 16.28 0.72 2.52
CA LYS A 48 17.29 1.08 1.52
C LYS A 48 16.95 0.43 0.17
N ILE A 49 16.99 1.21 -0.89
CA ILE A 49 16.84 0.77 -2.28
C ILE A 49 18.17 0.14 -2.72
N SER A 50 18.13 -1.12 -3.19
CA SER A 50 19.32 -1.87 -3.60
C SER A 50 19.72 -1.55 -5.03
N ALA A 51 18.75 -1.33 -5.91
CA ALA A 51 18.93 -0.94 -7.32
C ALA A 51 17.68 -0.27 -7.83
N GLY A 52 17.79 0.46 -8.96
CA GLY A 52 16.68 1.22 -9.54
C GLY A 52 16.55 2.62 -8.94
N LYS A 53 15.41 3.24 -9.20
CA LYS A 53 15.10 4.61 -8.75
C LYS A 53 13.69 4.66 -8.16
N VAL A 54 13.51 5.49 -7.15
CA VAL A 54 12.18 5.91 -6.67
C VAL A 54 12.20 7.43 -6.62
N ILE A 55 11.40 8.04 -7.47
CA ILE A 55 11.38 9.51 -7.62
C ILE A 55 10.04 10.02 -7.11
N PHE A 56 10.09 10.94 -6.17
CA PHE A 56 8.94 11.70 -5.72
C PHE A 56 8.98 13.09 -6.33
N HIS A 57 8.04 13.35 -7.24
CA HIS A 57 7.90 14.66 -7.90
C HIS A 57 7.10 15.61 -7.00
N ASP A 58 7.78 16.63 -6.48
CA ASP A 58 7.13 17.75 -5.81
C ASP A 58 7.18 18.99 -6.71
N ASP A 59 6.32 19.98 -6.46
CA ASP A 59 6.13 21.10 -7.38
C ASP A 59 7.43 21.90 -7.65
N ASN A 60 8.40 21.88 -6.71
CA ASN A 60 9.64 22.63 -6.82
C ASN A 60 10.92 21.78 -6.76
N VAL A 61 10.83 20.53 -6.30
CA VAL A 61 12.00 19.68 -6.08
C VAL A 61 11.64 18.21 -6.24
N ASP A 62 12.40 17.50 -7.05
CA ASP A 62 12.31 16.05 -7.15
C ASP A 62 13.22 15.37 -6.13
N TYR A 63 12.71 14.36 -5.44
CA TYR A 63 13.45 13.56 -4.49
C TYR A 63 13.76 12.19 -5.08
N ASP A 64 15.04 11.91 -5.36
CA ASP A 64 15.51 10.56 -5.71
C ASP A 64 15.85 9.77 -4.44
N LEU A 65 14.96 8.92 -4.00
CA LEU A 65 15.09 8.17 -2.74
C LEU A 65 16.23 7.14 -2.76
N ALA A 66 16.74 6.77 -3.93
CA ALA A 66 17.91 5.89 -4.05
C ALA A 66 19.20 6.61 -3.65
N ASN A 67 19.27 7.93 -3.89
CA ASN A 67 20.45 8.76 -3.70
C ASN A 67 20.25 9.88 -2.67
N ILE A 68 19.13 9.89 -1.96
CA ILE A 68 18.72 10.96 -1.03
C ILE A 68 19.66 11.06 0.17
N ASN A 69 20.08 12.28 0.51
CA ASN A 69 20.85 12.53 1.72
C ASN A 69 19.93 12.68 2.97
N LYS A 70 20.53 12.69 4.18
CA LYS A 70 19.76 12.74 5.44
C LYS A 70 18.90 13.99 5.59
N LYS A 71 19.34 15.14 5.06
CA LYS A 71 18.61 16.41 5.14
C LYS A 71 17.40 16.39 4.21
N GLU A 72 17.60 15.98 2.97
CA GLU A 72 16.53 15.82 1.98
C GLU A 72 15.51 14.76 2.42
N LEU A 73 15.98 13.63 2.97
CA LEU A 73 15.10 12.58 3.49
C LEU A 73 14.20 13.11 4.62
N LYS A 74 14.72 14.01 5.47
CA LYS A 74 13.92 14.64 6.52
C LYS A 74 12.83 15.54 5.92
N GLU A 75 13.14 16.33 4.88
CA GLU A 75 12.16 17.16 4.19
C GLU A 75 11.13 16.32 3.42
N TYR A 76 11.59 15.25 2.74
CA TYR A 76 10.71 14.30 2.08
C TYR A 76 9.70 13.66 3.05
N ARG A 77 10.14 13.24 4.23
CA ARG A 77 9.29 12.63 5.25
C ARG A 77 8.20 13.55 5.82
N LYS A 78 8.31 14.88 5.65
CA LYS A 78 7.20 15.78 5.95
C LYS A 78 6.08 15.68 4.91
N LYS A 79 6.42 15.27 3.68
CA LYS A 79 5.52 15.20 2.51
C LYS A 79 4.95 13.81 2.27
N ALA A 80 5.59 12.76 2.80
CA ALA A 80 5.20 11.37 2.62
C ALA A 80 5.09 10.68 3.99
N GLN A 81 3.92 10.14 4.31
CA GLN A 81 3.59 9.57 5.61
C GLN A 81 2.99 8.17 5.49
N LEU A 82 2.99 7.43 6.61
CA LEU A 82 2.46 6.07 6.73
C LEU A 82 1.25 6.05 7.67
N ILE A 83 0.16 5.44 7.24
CA ILE A 83 -0.90 4.98 8.13
C ILE A 83 -0.63 3.50 8.42
N PHE A 84 -0.40 3.18 9.68
CA PHE A 84 -0.01 1.83 10.12
C PHE A 84 -1.19 0.85 10.09
N GLN A 85 -0.87 -0.42 9.91
CA GLN A 85 -1.79 -1.56 9.89
C GLN A 85 -2.53 -1.73 11.23
N ASP A 86 -1.79 -1.67 12.33
CA ASP A 86 -2.33 -1.86 13.69
C ASP A 86 -2.33 -0.54 14.46
N PRO A 87 -3.51 0.08 14.67
CA PRO A 87 -3.61 1.30 15.45
C PRO A 87 -3.26 1.11 16.93
N TYR A 88 -3.36 -0.12 17.47
CA TYR A 88 -2.97 -0.40 18.86
C TYR A 88 -1.46 -0.33 19.04
N ALA A 89 -0.71 -0.92 18.12
CA ALA A 89 0.75 -0.88 18.15
C ALA A 89 1.31 0.50 17.77
N ALA A 90 0.57 1.28 16.96
CA ALA A 90 1.01 2.58 16.46
C ALA A 90 0.88 3.72 17.47
N LEU A 91 -0.01 3.59 18.47
CA LEU A 91 -0.31 4.65 19.43
C LEU A 91 0.31 4.35 20.79
N SER A 92 1.17 5.24 21.28
CA SER A 92 1.74 5.12 22.63
C SER A 92 0.65 5.20 23.71
N PRO A 93 0.48 4.17 24.56
CA PRO A 93 -0.55 4.19 25.59
C PRO A 93 -0.26 5.20 26.72
N ARG A 94 0.96 5.77 26.74
CA ARG A 94 1.41 6.72 27.78
C ARG A 94 1.27 8.18 27.36
N MET A 95 0.86 8.43 26.11
CA MET A 95 0.69 9.77 25.57
C MET A 95 -0.80 10.09 25.44
N THR A 96 -1.16 11.36 25.59
CA THR A 96 -2.51 11.81 25.29
C THR A 96 -2.75 11.80 23.76
N VAL A 97 -4.00 11.78 23.33
CA VAL A 97 -4.34 11.87 21.91
C VAL A 97 -3.76 13.14 21.27
N ARG A 98 -3.82 14.28 22.01
CA ARG A 98 -3.20 15.53 21.57
C ARG A 98 -1.71 15.35 21.29
N ASP A 99 -0.99 14.72 22.22
CA ASP A 99 0.47 14.58 22.11
C ASP A 99 0.85 13.60 21.01
N ILE A 100 0.07 12.53 20.82
CA ILE A 100 0.25 11.57 19.72
C ILE A 100 0.11 12.26 18.36
N ILE A 101 -0.94 13.10 18.20
CA ILE A 101 -1.15 13.81 16.93
C ILE A 101 -0.07 14.89 16.73
N ALA A 102 0.36 15.57 17.80
CA ALA A 102 1.38 16.61 17.76
C ALA A 102 2.81 16.09 17.50
N GLU A 103 3.10 14.83 17.86
CA GLU A 103 4.45 14.25 17.81
C GLU A 103 5.18 14.50 16.48
N PRO A 104 4.59 14.26 15.29
CA PRO A 104 5.26 14.54 14.02
C PRO A 104 5.64 16.02 13.83
N LEU A 105 4.81 16.96 14.29
CA LEU A 105 5.08 18.38 14.21
C LEU A 105 6.31 18.78 15.05
N GLU A 106 6.38 18.25 16.26
CA GLU A 106 7.45 18.52 17.22
C GLU A 106 8.77 17.87 16.80
N VAL A 107 8.75 16.57 16.44
CA VAL A 107 9.95 15.81 16.02
C VAL A 107 10.55 16.34 14.72
N MET A 108 9.71 16.70 13.75
CA MET A 108 10.16 17.23 12.47
C MET A 108 10.38 18.76 12.52
N LYS A 109 10.08 19.41 13.65
CA LYS A 109 10.20 20.88 13.85
C LYS A 109 9.43 21.66 12.75
N ILE A 110 8.16 21.29 12.56
CA ILE A 110 7.30 21.90 11.54
C ILE A 110 6.69 23.19 12.08
N THR A 111 6.24 23.18 13.33
CA THR A 111 5.65 24.33 14.03
C THR A 111 6.71 25.06 14.86
N LYS A 112 6.49 26.36 15.08
CA LYS A 112 7.40 27.24 15.81
C LYS A 112 6.97 27.52 17.23
N SER A 113 5.68 27.34 17.54
CA SER A 113 5.11 27.55 18.87
C SER A 113 4.15 26.44 19.26
N ARG A 114 3.81 26.38 20.54
CA ARG A 114 2.82 25.44 21.06
C ARG A 114 1.42 25.78 20.56
N GLU A 115 1.11 27.05 20.44
CA GLU A 115 -0.17 27.56 19.95
C GLU A 115 -0.41 27.10 18.50
N GLU A 116 0.59 27.25 17.63
CA GLU A 116 0.55 26.79 16.24
C GLU A 116 0.37 25.25 16.18
N THR A 117 1.04 24.51 17.08
CA THR A 117 0.90 23.07 17.19
C THR A 117 -0.53 22.68 17.59
N ASP A 118 -1.07 23.34 18.62
CA ASP A 118 -2.42 23.06 19.12
C ASP A 118 -3.50 23.41 18.09
N GLU A 119 -3.34 24.47 17.32
CA GLU A 119 -4.23 24.84 16.23
C GLU A 119 -4.24 23.76 15.14
N ARG A 120 -3.07 23.31 14.67
CA ARG A 120 -2.96 22.24 13.67
C ARG A 120 -3.53 20.92 14.16
N VAL A 121 -3.28 20.55 15.42
CA VAL A 121 -3.86 19.34 16.03
C VAL A 121 -5.38 19.41 16.05
N ARG A 122 -5.96 20.55 16.42
CA ARG A 122 -7.41 20.74 16.43
C ARG A 122 -8.02 20.68 15.03
N ASP A 123 -7.40 21.33 14.05
CA ASP A 123 -7.86 21.30 12.66
C ASP A 123 -7.89 19.87 12.12
N ILE A 124 -6.77 19.15 12.21
CA ILE A 124 -6.71 17.78 11.65
C ILE A 124 -7.58 16.79 12.44
N ALA A 125 -7.70 16.95 13.76
CA ALA A 125 -8.57 16.14 14.59
C ALA A 125 -10.05 16.33 14.18
N SER A 126 -10.46 17.56 13.90
CA SER A 126 -11.80 17.88 13.40
C SER A 126 -12.05 17.25 12.03
N LYS A 127 -11.11 17.38 11.08
CA LYS A 127 -11.17 16.73 9.75
C LYS A 127 -11.27 15.21 9.86
N CYS A 128 -10.59 14.60 10.83
CA CYS A 128 -10.69 13.17 11.13
C CYS A 128 -11.93 12.79 11.97
N ARG A 129 -12.85 13.73 12.19
CA ARG A 129 -14.10 13.53 12.96
C ARG A 129 -13.85 13.03 14.38
N LEU A 130 -12.78 13.52 15.03
CA LEU A 130 -12.51 13.28 16.45
C LEU A 130 -13.19 14.37 17.30
N ASN A 131 -13.69 13.96 18.48
CA ASN A 131 -14.21 14.94 19.43
C ASN A 131 -13.03 15.68 20.09
N LEU A 132 -12.99 17.00 19.92
CA LEU A 132 -11.90 17.87 20.39
C LEU A 132 -11.78 17.88 21.93
N GLU A 133 -12.88 17.66 22.65
CA GLU A 133 -12.88 17.55 24.12
C GLU A 133 -12.11 16.31 24.60
N HIS A 134 -12.00 15.29 23.75
CA HIS A 134 -11.33 14.06 24.08
C HIS A 134 -9.80 14.06 23.80
N LEU A 135 -9.23 15.13 23.25
CA LEU A 135 -7.81 15.22 22.93
C LEU A 135 -6.88 15.02 24.14
N ARG A 136 -7.38 15.29 25.35
CA ARG A 136 -6.63 15.06 26.59
C ARG A 136 -6.71 13.64 27.15
N ARG A 137 -7.52 12.76 26.53
CA ARG A 137 -7.65 11.37 26.93
C ARG A 137 -6.53 10.51 26.34
N TYR A 138 -6.35 9.33 26.93
CA TYR A 138 -5.38 8.34 26.47
C TYR A 138 -6.01 7.36 25.47
N PRO A 139 -5.22 6.71 24.59
CA PRO A 139 -5.74 5.83 23.53
C PRO A 139 -6.63 4.68 24.04
N HIS A 140 -6.37 4.16 25.24
CA HIS A 140 -7.17 3.06 25.80
C HIS A 140 -8.64 3.41 26.08
N ALA A 141 -8.97 4.71 26.14
CA ALA A 141 -10.35 5.19 26.32
C ALA A 141 -11.16 5.25 25.02
N PHE A 142 -10.59 4.79 23.88
CA PHE A 142 -11.21 4.90 22.55
C PHE A 142 -11.47 3.52 21.95
N SER A 143 -12.55 3.42 21.13
CA SER A 143 -12.84 2.25 20.30
C SER A 143 -11.78 2.04 19.20
N GLY A 144 -11.75 0.86 18.58
CA GLY A 144 -10.84 0.55 17.47
C GLY A 144 -10.92 1.56 16.33
N GLY A 145 -12.13 1.88 15.88
CA GLY A 145 -12.35 2.88 14.82
C GLY A 145 -11.92 4.30 15.22
N GLN A 146 -12.12 4.68 16.49
CA GLN A 146 -11.63 5.97 16.99
C GLN A 146 -10.11 6.02 17.06
N ARG A 147 -9.44 4.92 17.47
CA ARG A 147 -7.97 4.82 17.44
C ARG A 147 -7.44 4.89 16.02
N GLN A 148 -8.13 4.29 15.05
CA GLN A 148 -7.76 4.43 13.65
C GLN A 148 -7.85 5.87 13.16
N ARG A 149 -8.89 6.62 13.56
CA ARG A 149 -8.99 8.06 13.27
C ARG A 149 -7.87 8.88 13.90
N ILE A 150 -7.41 8.51 15.11
CA ILE A 150 -6.25 9.13 15.77
C ILE A 150 -4.96 8.83 14.97
N SER A 151 -4.77 7.58 14.52
CA SER A 151 -3.63 7.19 13.69
C SER A 151 -3.61 7.94 12.35
N ILE A 152 -4.78 8.10 11.71
CA ILE A 152 -4.93 8.90 10.50
C ILE A 152 -4.59 10.37 10.77
N ALA A 153 -5.14 10.98 11.84
CA ALA A 153 -4.86 12.35 12.21
C ALA A 153 -3.35 12.59 12.46
N ARG A 154 -2.67 11.67 13.16
CA ARG A 154 -1.22 11.70 13.37
C ARG A 154 -0.45 11.72 12.05
N SER A 155 -0.86 10.90 11.08
CA SER A 155 -0.19 10.82 9.78
C SER A 155 -0.44 12.07 8.92
N LEU A 156 -1.57 12.75 9.12
CA LEU A 156 -1.98 13.90 8.29
C LEU A 156 -1.58 15.26 8.88
N VAL A 157 -1.20 15.34 10.15
CA VAL A 157 -0.96 16.63 10.83
C VAL A 157 0.18 17.44 10.21
N SER A 158 1.12 16.80 9.49
CA SER A 158 2.17 17.46 8.73
C SER A 158 1.70 18.01 7.37
N TYR A 159 0.43 17.80 6.99
CA TYR A 159 -0.12 18.08 5.66
C TYR A 159 0.72 17.44 4.53
N PRO A 160 0.88 16.11 4.56
CA PRO A 160 1.63 15.41 3.52
C PRO A 160 0.93 15.49 2.17
N LYS A 161 1.66 15.23 1.09
CA LYS A 161 1.13 15.08 -0.27
C LYS A 161 0.89 13.62 -0.64
N PHE A 162 1.58 12.70 0.03
CA PHE A 162 1.55 11.27 -0.26
C PHE A 162 1.40 10.44 1.01
N ILE A 163 0.52 9.46 0.96
CA ILE A 163 0.24 8.54 2.07
C ILE A 163 0.37 7.10 1.58
N VAL A 164 1.15 6.31 2.29
CA VAL A 164 1.06 4.84 2.22
C VAL A 164 0.11 4.38 3.31
N ALA A 165 -1.01 3.77 2.95
CA ALA A 165 -1.95 3.16 3.88
C ALA A 165 -1.77 1.64 3.82
N ASP A 166 -1.01 1.08 4.78
CA ASP A 166 -0.65 -0.34 4.80
C ASP A 166 -1.65 -1.11 5.65
N GLU A 167 -2.57 -1.85 4.99
CA GLU A 167 -3.65 -2.65 5.62
C GLU A 167 -4.44 -1.89 6.70
N SER A 168 -4.57 -0.60 6.54
CA SER A 168 -5.05 0.36 7.56
C SER A 168 -6.49 0.15 8.03
N VAL A 169 -7.24 -0.75 7.44
CA VAL A 169 -8.63 -1.07 7.79
C VAL A 169 -8.86 -2.56 8.07
N ALA A 170 -7.85 -3.41 7.92
CA ALA A 170 -7.99 -4.87 7.98
C ALA A 170 -8.43 -5.41 9.35
N ALA A 171 -8.10 -4.70 10.44
CA ALA A 171 -8.41 -5.11 11.82
C ALA A 171 -9.75 -4.53 12.34
N LEU A 172 -10.57 -3.94 11.47
CA LEU A 172 -11.82 -3.27 11.85
C LEU A 172 -13.04 -4.05 11.39
N ASP A 173 -14.14 -3.93 12.13
CA ASP A 173 -15.44 -4.45 11.72
C ASP A 173 -15.91 -3.78 10.42
N VAL A 174 -16.69 -4.51 9.61
CA VAL A 174 -17.11 -4.09 8.25
C VAL A 174 -17.75 -2.70 8.23
N SER A 175 -18.61 -2.37 9.19
CA SER A 175 -19.26 -1.05 9.28
C SER A 175 -18.27 0.07 9.57
N ILE A 176 -17.35 -0.17 10.50
CA ILE A 176 -16.29 0.77 10.88
C ILE A 176 -15.29 0.93 9.72
N GLN A 177 -14.98 -0.16 9.03
CA GLN A 177 -14.13 -0.16 7.85
C GLN A 177 -14.69 0.75 6.76
N ALA A 178 -15.99 0.63 6.44
CA ALA A 178 -16.66 1.51 5.48
C ALA A 178 -16.60 2.99 5.87
N ASP A 179 -16.80 3.29 7.16
CA ASP A 179 -16.69 4.65 7.69
C ASP A 179 -15.28 5.24 7.56
N ILE A 180 -14.24 4.43 7.82
CA ILE A 180 -12.84 4.87 7.67
C ILE A 180 -12.49 5.08 6.19
N LEU A 181 -12.94 4.20 5.29
CA LEU A 181 -12.71 4.36 3.85
C LEU A 181 -13.37 5.63 3.30
N ASN A 182 -14.60 5.91 3.72
CA ASN A 182 -15.28 7.15 3.37
C ASN A 182 -14.55 8.38 3.93
N LEU A 183 -14.00 8.28 5.14
CA LEU A 183 -13.16 9.32 5.71
C LEU A 183 -11.90 9.55 4.87
N LEU A 184 -11.17 8.49 4.50
CA LEU A 184 -9.96 8.61 3.68
C LEU A 184 -10.27 9.24 2.31
N LYS A 185 -11.38 8.87 1.67
CA LYS A 185 -11.84 9.49 0.41
C LYS A 185 -12.20 10.97 0.57
N SER A 186 -12.85 11.35 1.67
CA SER A 186 -13.14 12.76 1.93
C SER A 186 -11.88 13.58 2.16
N LEU A 187 -10.94 13.04 2.94
CA LEU A 187 -9.65 13.67 3.21
C LEU A 187 -8.76 13.78 1.96
N GLN A 188 -8.82 12.79 1.06
CA GLN A 188 -8.12 12.85 -0.24
C GLN A 188 -8.55 14.08 -1.04
N LYS A 189 -9.87 14.30 -1.15
CA LYS A 189 -10.44 15.42 -1.91
C LYS A 189 -10.19 16.76 -1.22
N GLU A 190 -10.30 16.80 0.11
CA GLU A 190 -10.15 18.04 0.88
C GLU A 190 -8.71 18.51 0.94
N LEU A 191 -7.75 17.59 1.05
CA LEU A 191 -6.33 17.85 1.25
C LEU A 191 -5.47 17.56 0.01
N ASP A 192 -6.09 17.23 -1.13
CA ASP A 192 -5.40 16.90 -2.38
C ASP A 192 -4.36 15.75 -2.24
N LEU A 193 -4.70 14.73 -1.43
CA LEU A 193 -3.79 13.64 -1.10
C LEU A 193 -3.65 12.63 -2.24
N THR A 194 -2.48 12.02 -2.32
CA THR A 194 -2.21 10.85 -3.15
C THR A 194 -2.01 9.65 -2.23
N TYR A 195 -2.67 8.52 -2.53
CA TYR A 195 -2.58 7.30 -1.72
C TYR A 195 -1.95 6.14 -2.48
N LEU A 196 -1.04 5.43 -1.81
CA LEU A 196 -0.76 4.02 -2.08
C LEU A 196 -1.49 3.19 -1.02
N PHE A 197 -2.58 2.56 -1.43
CA PHE A 197 -3.46 1.79 -0.55
C PHE A 197 -3.15 0.30 -0.66
N ILE A 198 -2.50 -0.25 0.34
CA ILE A 198 -2.14 -1.67 0.41
C ILE A 198 -3.26 -2.41 1.12
N SER A 199 -3.82 -3.42 0.45
CA SER A 199 -4.89 -4.25 1.01
C SER A 199 -4.81 -5.68 0.47
N HIS A 200 -5.29 -6.63 1.25
CA HIS A 200 -5.59 -7.98 0.79
C HIS A 200 -7.10 -8.17 0.49
N ASP A 201 -7.94 -7.20 0.88
CA ASP A 201 -9.38 -7.20 0.57
C ASP A 201 -9.64 -6.49 -0.75
N LEU A 202 -9.91 -7.29 -1.78
CA LEU A 202 -10.18 -6.82 -3.14
C LEU A 202 -11.50 -6.08 -3.25
N SER A 203 -12.51 -6.41 -2.42
CA SER A 203 -13.81 -5.73 -2.42
C SER A 203 -13.64 -4.28 -1.99
N VAL A 204 -12.83 -4.03 -0.98
CA VAL A 204 -12.46 -2.68 -0.52
C VAL A 204 -11.75 -1.91 -1.62
N VAL A 205 -10.79 -2.55 -2.28
CA VAL A 205 -9.98 -1.93 -3.36
C VAL A 205 -10.86 -1.54 -4.54
N ALA A 206 -11.79 -2.42 -4.95
CA ALA A 206 -12.73 -2.18 -6.05
C ALA A 206 -13.53 -0.89 -5.88
N HIS A 207 -13.97 -0.60 -4.64
CA HIS A 207 -14.78 0.57 -4.33
C HIS A 207 -13.98 1.83 -3.98
N THR A 208 -12.69 1.65 -3.63
CA THR A 208 -11.90 2.76 -3.08
C THR A 208 -10.88 3.30 -4.07
N CYS A 209 -10.24 2.43 -4.86
CA CYS A 209 -9.10 2.80 -5.68
C CYS A 209 -9.49 3.18 -7.11
N ASP A 210 -8.76 4.14 -7.68
CA ASP A 210 -8.91 4.56 -9.08
C ASP A 210 -8.20 3.59 -10.02
N GLU A 211 -7.05 3.10 -9.58
CA GLU A 211 -6.17 2.18 -10.31
C GLU A 211 -5.67 1.10 -9.36
N VAL A 212 -5.42 -0.10 -9.85
CA VAL A 212 -4.98 -1.23 -9.04
C VAL A 212 -3.77 -1.91 -9.67
N ALA A 213 -2.75 -2.17 -8.86
CA ALA A 213 -1.59 -2.97 -9.20
C ALA A 213 -1.61 -4.29 -8.40
N VAL A 214 -1.44 -5.40 -9.09
CA VAL A 214 -1.43 -6.75 -8.50
C VAL A 214 0.01 -7.21 -8.36
N MET A 215 0.40 -7.57 -7.13
CA MET A 215 1.78 -7.93 -6.81
C MET A 215 1.89 -9.41 -6.42
N TYR A 216 2.82 -10.13 -7.04
CA TYR A 216 3.14 -11.52 -6.74
C TYR A 216 4.67 -11.73 -6.66
N LEU A 217 5.15 -12.32 -5.55
CA LEU A 217 6.59 -12.61 -5.32
C LEU A 217 7.54 -11.48 -5.73
N GLY A 218 7.23 -10.25 -5.30
CA GLY A 218 8.09 -9.09 -5.54
C GLY A 218 7.93 -8.43 -6.90
N HIS A 219 7.05 -8.91 -7.78
CA HIS A 219 6.79 -8.36 -9.11
C HIS A 219 5.36 -7.82 -9.21
N ILE A 220 5.16 -6.73 -9.96
CA ILE A 220 3.83 -6.36 -10.44
C ILE A 220 3.53 -7.23 -11.65
N VAL A 221 2.42 -7.97 -11.57
CA VAL A 221 2.01 -8.91 -12.62
C VAL A 221 0.87 -8.38 -13.49
N GLU A 222 0.09 -7.44 -12.95
CA GLU A 222 -0.97 -6.75 -13.68
C GLU A 222 -1.24 -5.38 -13.04
N GLN A 223 -1.55 -4.37 -13.84
CA GLN A 223 -1.96 -3.04 -13.40
C GLN A 223 -2.99 -2.47 -14.38
N ALA A 224 -4.10 -1.97 -13.85
CA ALA A 224 -5.14 -1.37 -14.69
C ALA A 224 -6.01 -0.38 -13.87
N PRO A 225 -6.81 0.45 -14.56
CA PRO A 225 -7.93 1.15 -13.93
C PRO A 225 -8.79 0.16 -13.15
N SER A 226 -9.25 0.53 -11.94
CA SER A 226 -9.95 -0.38 -11.04
C SER A 226 -11.08 -1.12 -11.76
N ARG A 227 -11.98 -0.38 -12.44
CA ARG A 227 -13.10 -0.99 -13.16
C ARG A 227 -12.64 -2.04 -14.19
N GLU A 228 -11.59 -1.74 -14.97
CA GLU A 228 -11.06 -2.64 -16.00
C GLU A 228 -10.49 -3.91 -15.37
N LEU A 229 -9.68 -3.79 -14.31
CA LEU A 229 -9.10 -4.93 -13.63
C LEU A 229 -10.16 -5.90 -13.10
N PHE A 230 -11.24 -5.38 -12.52
CA PHE A 230 -12.31 -6.20 -11.93
C PHE A 230 -13.26 -6.82 -12.96
N THR A 231 -13.42 -6.20 -14.14
CA THR A 231 -14.30 -6.70 -15.20
C THR A 231 -13.58 -7.56 -16.24
N ASN A 232 -12.30 -7.27 -16.50
CA ASN A 232 -11.53 -7.87 -17.58
C ASN A 232 -10.08 -8.21 -17.17
N PRO A 233 -9.90 -8.99 -16.07
CA PRO A 233 -8.56 -9.38 -15.62
C PRO A 233 -7.86 -10.24 -16.67
N ARG A 234 -6.58 -10.01 -16.90
CA ARG A 234 -5.78 -10.71 -17.90
C ARG A 234 -4.89 -11.77 -17.26
N HIS A 235 -4.18 -11.43 -16.20
CA HIS A 235 -3.24 -12.35 -15.57
C HIS A 235 -3.98 -13.48 -14.84
N PRO A 236 -3.58 -14.77 -14.99
CA PRO A 236 -4.25 -15.90 -14.33
C PRO A 236 -4.29 -15.78 -12.80
N TYR A 237 -3.26 -15.19 -12.19
CA TYR A 237 -3.24 -14.90 -10.76
C TYR A 237 -4.32 -13.89 -10.35
N THR A 238 -4.48 -12.82 -11.12
CA THR A 238 -5.55 -11.83 -10.87
C THR A 238 -6.93 -12.47 -11.02
N LYS A 239 -7.13 -13.28 -12.05
CA LYS A 239 -8.38 -14.05 -12.25
C LYS A 239 -8.70 -14.93 -11.03
N ALA A 240 -7.68 -15.63 -10.51
CA ALA A 240 -7.85 -16.47 -9.33
C ALA A 240 -8.15 -15.65 -8.06
N LEU A 241 -7.44 -14.54 -7.83
CA LEU A 241 -7.72 -13.66 -6.71
C LEU A 241 -9.15 -13.10 -6.77
N LEU A 242 -9.60 -12.63 -7.94
CA LEU A 242 -10.94 -12.08 -8.11
C LEU A 242 -12.03 -13.13 -8.00
N SER A 243 -11.76 -14.39 -8.40
CA SER A 243 -12.71 -15.49 -8.27
C SER A 243 -12.98 -15.89 -6.82
N SER A 244 -12.11 -15.49 -5.89
CA SER A 244 -12.29 -15.76 -4.45
C SER A 244 -13.16 -14.71 -3.74
N ILE A 245 -13.55 -13.63 -4.42
CA ILE A 245 -14.46 -12.63 -3.86
C ILE A 245 -15.87 -13.24 -3.81
N PRO A 246 -16.52 -13.30 -2.63
CA PRO A 246 -17.88 -13.79 -2.53
C PRO A 246 -18.83 -12.92 -3.37
N SER A 247 -19.67 -13.56 -4.21
CA SER A 247 -20.76 -12.85 -4.88
C SER A 247 -21.91 -12.63 -3.91
N ILE A 248 -22.52 -11.44 -3.97
CA ILE A 248 -23.77 -11.16 -3.22
C ILE A 248 -24.97 -11.80 -3.95
N ASP A 249 -24.84 -12.09 -5.25
CA ASP A 249 -25.87 -12.73 -6.04
C ASP A 249 -25.84 -14.26 -5.81
N PRO A 250 -26.90 -14.85 -5.23
CA PRO A 250 -26.97 -16.30 -4.99
C PRO A 250 -26.89 -17.13 -6.29
N ASP A 251 -27.28 -16.54 -7.42
CA ASP A 251 -27.29 -17.21 -8.73
C ASP A 251 -25.93 -17.09 -9.46
N ASP A 252 -25.04 -16.18 -9.02
CA ASP A 252 -23.69 -16.03 -9.55
C ASP A 252 -22.72 -17.03 -8.90
N GLN A 253 -22.88 -18.31 -9.26
CA GLN A 253 -21.98 -19.39 -8.81
C GLN A 253 -20.64 -19.34 -9.53
N LYS A 254 -19.89 -18.24 -9.40
CA LYS A 254 -18.49 -18.22 -9.83
C LYS A 254 -17.71 -19.23 -9.01
N LYS A 255 -17.32 -20.35 -9.67
CA LYS A 255 -16.42 -21.31 -9.02
C LYS A 255 -15.09 -20.62 -8.77
N ALA A 256 -14.68 -20.58 -7.51
CA ALA A 256 -13.35 -20.09 -7.16
C ALA A 256 -12.29 -20.88 -7.94
N ILE A 257 -11.37 -20.16 -8.58
CA ILE A 257 -10.22 -20.76 -9.27
C ILE A 257 -9.23 -21.19 -8.22
N GLU A 258 -9.14 -22.47 -7.95
CA GLU A 258 -8.19 -23.01 -7.00
C GLU A 258 -6.78 -23.01 -7.59
N LEU A 259 -5.88 -22.24 -6.99
CA LEU A 259 -4.48 -22.23 -7.34
C LEU A 259 -3.78 -23.43 -6.72
N LYS A 260 -3.26 -24.32 -7.55
CA LYS A 260 -2.53 -25.50 -7.09
C LYS A 260 -1.15 -25.14 -6.57
N GLY A 261 -0.73 -25.79 -5.48
CA GLY A 261 0.59 -25.65 -4.88
C GLY A 261 0.74 -24.44 -3.94
N GLU A 262 1.84 -24.43 -3.22
CA GLU A 262 2.20 -23.38 -2.27
C GLU A 262 2.87 -22.19 -2.96
N ILE A 263 2.86 -21.04 -2.29
CA ILE A 263 3.61 -19.86 -2.75
C ILE A 263 5.10 -20.20 -2.69
N PRO A 264 5.85 -20.08 -3.81
CA PRO A 264 7.27 -20.33 -3.80
C PRO A 264 8.01 -19.40 -2.83
N SER A 265 9.12 -19.90 -2.30
CA SER A 265 9.95 -19.10 -1.39
C SER A 265 10.57 -17.90 -2.10
N ALA A 266 10.46 -16.71 -1.50
CA ALA A 266 11.14 -15.51 -1.98
C ALA A 266 12.67 -15.61 -1.93
N MET A 267 13.23 -16.63 -1.21
CA MET A 267 14.66 -16.91 -1.21
C MET A 267 15.14 -17.63 -2.49
N ASN A 268 14.26 -18.48 -3.06
CA ASN A 268 14.54 -19.23 -4.29
C ASN A 268 13.33 -19.09 -5.23
N PRO A 269 13.08 -17.90 -5.81
CA PRO A 269 11.96 -17.70 -6.72
C PRO A 269 12.17 -18.54 -8.00
N PRO A 270 11.08 -18.99 -8.64
CA PRO A 270 11.17 -19.66 -9.93
C PRO A 270 11.90 -18.78 -10.97
N SER A 271 12.66 -19.40 -11.86
CA SER A 271 13.27 -18.70 -13.01
C SER A 271 12.16 -18.29 -14.01
N GLY A 272 12.38 -17.20 -14.75
CA GLY A 272 11.38 -16.69 -15.68
C GLY A 272 10.13 -16.18 -14.96
N CYS A 273 8.95 -16.56 -15.42
CA CYS A 273 7.69 -16.18 -14.79
C CYS A 273 7.57 -16.75 -13.37
N VAL A 274 7.52 -15.88 -12.37
CA VAL A 274 7.44 -16.27 -10.94
C VAL A 274 6.14 -17.00 -10.60
N PHE A 275 5.09 -16.85 -11.40
CA PHE A 275 3.81 -17.52 -11.21
C PHE A 275 3.72 -18.89 -11.92
N ARG A 276 4.71 -19.29 -12.73
CA ARG A 276 4.67 -20.50 -13.56
C ARG A 276 4.33 -21.80 -12.82
N THR A 277 4.74 -21.93 -11.56
CA THR A 277 4.50 -23.13 -10.74
C THR A 277 3.06 -23.26 -10.26
N ARG A 278 2.29 -22.17 -10.29
CA ARG A 278 0.87 -22.14 -9.88
C ARG A 278 -0.06 -21.75 -11.04
N CYS A 279 0.52 -21.43 -12.21
CA CYS A 279 -0.28 -21.07 -13.39
C CYS A 279 -1.09 -22.27 -13.87
N PRO A 280 -2.42 -22.12 -14.08
CA PRO A 280 -3.25 -23.23 -14.58
C PRO A 280 -2.91 -23.63 -16.02
N ASN A 281 -2.41 -22.71 -16.82
CA ASN A 281 -2.11 -22.89 -18.24
C ASN A 281 -0.69 -22.40 -18.61
N PRO A 282 0.39 -22.95 -18.00
CA PRO A 282 1.73 -22.53 -18.33
C PRO A 282 2.11 -23.02 -19.74
N THR A 283 2.61 -22.12 -20.59
CA THR A 283 3.19 -22.47 -21.88
C THR A 283 4.48 -23.29 -21.72
N HIS A 284 5.00 -23.87 -22.80
CA HIS A 284 6.27 -24.58 -22.77
C HIS A 284 7.41 -23.67 -22.23
N ASP A 285 7.53 -22.47 -22.77
CA ASP A 285 8.56 -21.51 -22.38
C ASP A 285 8.43 -21.05 -20.91
N CYS A 286 7.17 -20.95 -20.39
CA CYS A 286 6.93 -20.75 -18.96
C CYS A 286 7.51 -21.87 -18.12
N LYS A 287 7.27 -23.14 -18.52
CA LYS A 287 7.76 -24.34 -17.79
C LYS A 287 9.29 -24.40 -17.78
N GLU A 288 9.92 -24.09 -18.89
CA GLU A 288 11.39 -24.02 -19.01
C GLU A 288 11.99 -22.85 -18.23
N GLY A 289 11.21 -21.82 -17.91
CA GLY A 289 11.68 -20.63 -17.21
C GLY A 289 12.48 -19.66 -18.06
N ASN A 290 12.23 -19.66 -19.37
CA ASN A 290 12.95 -18.85 -20.36
C ASN A 290 12.29 -17.50 -20.64
N ILE A 291 11.07 -17.23 -20.07
CA ILE A 291 10.36 -15.97 -20.28
C ILE A 291 10.87 -14.92 -19.30
N GLU A 292 11.25 -13.76 -19.83
CA GLU A 292 11.52 -12.60 -19.00
C GLU A 292 10.20 -11.98 -18.51
N MET A 293 10.18 -11.51 -17.26
CA MET A 293 9.05 -10.79 -16.71
C MET A 293 9.15 -9.31 -17.07
N GLY A 294 8.01 -8.73 -17.43
CA GLY A 294 7.90 -7.30 -17.73
C GLY A 294 6.48 -6.94 -18.10
N LEU A 295 6.03 -5.78 -17.67
CA LEU A 295 4.69 -5.30 -18.00
C LEU A 295 4.66 -4.77 -19.44
N ILE A 296 3.62 -5.15 -20.15
CA ILE A 296 3.28 -4.60 -21.48
C ILE A 296 1.86 -4.06 -21.45
N GLU A 297 1.62 -3.02 -22.19
CA GLU A 297 0.29 -2.44 -22.32
C GLU A 297 -0.54 -3.24 -23.33
N VAL A 298 -1.65 -3.82 -22.85
CA VAL A 298 -2.56 -4.64 -23.67
C VAL A 298 -3.81 -3.87 -24.12
N SER A 299 -4.15 -2.81 -23.39
CA SER A 299 -5.15 -1.81 -23.75
C SER A 299 -4.83 -0.52 -22.99
N PRO A 300 -5.38 0.64 -23.36
CA PRO A 300 -5.03 1.91 -22.75
C PRO A 300 -5.08 1.89 -21.22
N GLY A 301 -3.91 2.04 -20.58
CA GLY A 301 -3.74 2.00 -19.13
C GLY A 301 -3.84 0.63 -18.50
N HIS A 302 -3.98 -0.47 -19.25
CA HIS A 302 -4.00 -1.84 -18.76
C HIS A 302 -2.70 -2.55 -19.14
N TRP A 303 -1.91 -2.84 -18.12
CA TRP A 303 -0.60 -3.46 -18.21
C TRP A 303 -0.62 -4.86 -17.62
N VAL A 304 -0.05 -5.82 -18.31
CA VAL A 304 0.05 -7.21 -17.84
C VAL A 304 1.43 -7.76 -18.11
N ASP A 305 1.86 -8.72 -17.29
CA ASP A 305 3.14 -9.41 -17.54
C ASP A 305 3.10 -10.10 -18.91
N GLN A 306 4.15 -9.86 -19.70
CA GLN A 306 4.27 -10.35 -21.08
C GLN A 306 4.11 -11.86 -21.22
N CYS A 307 4.39 -12.63 -20.18
CA CYS A 307 4.17 -14.07 -20.22
C CYS A 307 2.69 -14.45 -20.42
N CYS A 308 1.76 -13.54 -20.10
CA CYS A 308 0.32 -13.82 -20.16
C CYS A 308 -0.33 -13.44 -21.49
N ILE A 309 0.39 -12.87 -22.46
CA ILE A 309 -0.15 -12.62 -23.81
C ILE A 309 -0.59 -13.92 -24.47
N ASN A 310 0.17 -14.99 -24.26
CA ASN A 310 -0.02 -16.28 -24.88
C ASN A 310 -0.69 -17.32 -23.97
N CYS A 311 -1.09 -16.91 -22.74
CA CYS A 311 -1.73 -17.79 -21.74
C CYS A 311 -3.26 -17.67 -21.73
N GLY A 312 -3.87 -17.17 -22.81
CA GLY A 312 -5.29 -16.82 -22.99
C GLY A 312 -6.31 -17.84 -22.57
#